data_04fda2830c785468ebf207de1e7ac317
#
_entry.id   04fda2830c785468ebf207de1e7ac317
#
_cell.length_a   1.000
_cell.length_b   1.000
_cell.length_c   1.000
_cell.angle_alpha   90.00
_cell.angle_beta   90.00
_cell.angle_gamma   90.00
#
_symmetry.space_group_name_H-M   'P 1'
#
loop_
_entity.id
_entity.type
_entity.pdbx_description
1 polymer ?
#
loop_
_entity_poly.entity_id
_entity_poly.type
_entity_poly.pdbx_seq_one_letter_code
_entity_poly.pdbx_strand_id
1 'polypeptide(L)'
;LVFLGGEPYRASALAFLIMAPLIPLRFLNNGFGMALTALDRQDDRTRGVFLGAAVNVSANLWALPRYGAAGAAAVTLACEVVLLAWLTARVWTAVSGLRVLNSLLRVGAPALVMAAALHLAANTHVLVQITLGAAVFAVAGLGTGAWHPNDLRRLRRI
;
A
#
# COMPACT_ATOMS: atom_id res chain seq x y z
N LEU A 1 -8.59 -17.98 -5.69
CA LEU A 1 -10.04 -17.75 -5.74
C LEU A 1 -10.77 -18.93 -6.36
N VAL A 2 -10.35 -19.43 -7.52
CA VAL A 2 -10.96 -20.61 -8.19
C VAL A 2 -10.84 -21.85 -7.31
N PHE A 3 -9.73 -22.03 -6.59
CA PHE A 3 -9.53 -23.15 -5.66
C PHE A 3 -10.49 -23.14 -4.45
N LEU A 4 -10.92 -21.97 -3.99
CA LEU A 4 -11.82 -21.83 -2.84
C LEU A 4 -13.28 -21.64 -3.24
N GLY A 5 -13.56 -21.04 -4.39
CA GLY A 5 -14.91 -20.63 -4.81
C GLY A 5 -15.42 -21.31 -6.09
N GLY A 6 -14.59 -22.10 -6.79
CA GLY A 6 -14.95 -22.77 -8.03
C GLY A 6 -15.00 -21.85 -9.27
N GLU A 7 -15.45 -22.39 -10.40
CA GLU A 7 -15.52 -21.72 -11.70
C GLU A 7 -16.30 -20.39 -11.73
N PRO A 8 -17.40 -20.18 -10.97
CA PRO A 8 -18.11 -18.90 -10.96
C PRO A 8 -17.26 -17.71 -10.56
N TYR A 9 -16.18 -17.93 -9.76
CA TYR A 9 -15.29 -16.87 -9.31
C TYR A 9 -14.18 -16.50 -10.30
N ARG A 10 -14.08 -17.19 -11.42
CA ARG A 10 -13.08 -16.92 -12.45
C ARG A 10 -13.23 -15.52 -13.07
N ALA A 11 -14.46 -15.05 -13.27
CA ALA A 11 -14.74 -13.71 -13.76
C ALA A 11 -14.26 -12.60 -12.79
N SER A 12 -14.26 -12.88 -11.48
CA SER A 12 -13.80 -11.94 -10.44
C SER A 12 -12.27 -11.96 -10.28
N ALA A 13 -11.57 -12.96 -10.79
CA ALA A 13 -10.12 -13.11 -10.61
C ALA A 13 -9.34 -11.93 -11.22
N LEU A 14 -9.79 -11.40 -12.36
CA LEU A 14 -9.19 -10.22 -12.99
C LEU A 14 -9.33 -8.98 -12.12
N ALA A 15 -10.51 -8.73 -11.56
CA ALA A 15 -10.75 -7.60 -10.66
C ALA A 15 -9.86 -7.70 -9.40
N PHE A 16 -9.72 -8.89 -8.83
CA PHE A 16 -8.82 -9.15 -7.71
C PHE A 16 -7.35 -8.92 -8.04
N LEU A 17 -6.90 -9.33 -9.22
CA LEU A 17 -5.54 -9.10 -9.66
C LEU A 17 -5.25 -7.59 -9.80
N ILE A 18 -6.19 -6.84 -10.39
CA ILE A 18 -6.10 -5.37 -10.51
C ILE A 18 -6.06 -4.72 -9.12
N MET A 19 -6.81 -5.25 -8.16
CA MET A 19 -6.87 -4.71 -6.79
C MET A 19 -5.69 -5.16 -5.90
N ALA A 20 -4.88 -6.13 -6.30
CA ALA A 20 -3.76 -6.60 -5.48
C ALA A 20 -2.80 -5.46 -5.03
N PRO A 21 -2.42 -4.48 -5.88
CA PRO A 21 -1.61 -3.34 -5.46
C PRO A 21 -2.30 -2.36 -4.51
N LEU A 22 -3.61 -2.48 -4.30
CA LEU A 22 -4.39 -1.56 -3.46
C LEU A 22 -3.94 -1.59 -2.00
N ILE A 23 -3.59 -2.78 -1.49
CA ILE A 23 -3.17 -2.94 -0.08
C ILE A 23 -1.91 -2.11 0.22
N PRO A 24 -0.79 -2.28 -0.50
CA PRO A 24 0.40 -1.46 -0.25
C PRO A 24 0.16 0.03 -0.54
N LEU A 25 -0.64 0.39 -1.55
CA LEU A 25 -1.00 1.80 -1.81
C LEU A 25 -1.76 2.43 -0.65
N ARG A 26 -2.75 1.75 -0.09
CA ARG A 26 -3.49 2.24 1.08
C ARG A 26 -2.61 2.36 2.31
N PHE A 27 -1.67 1.46 2.49
CA PHE A 27 -0.71 1.54 3.58
C PHE A 27 0.14 2.81 3.47
N LEU A 28 0.65 3.12 2.27
CA LEU A 28 1.39 4.36 1.99
C LEU A 28 0.50 5.60 2.17
N ASN A 29 -0.72 5.60 1.63
CA ASN A 29 -1.67 6.69 1.77
C ASN A 29 -1.97 6.99 3.26
N ASN A 30 -2.18 5.96 4.07
CA ASN A 30 -2.38 6.12 5.50
C ASN A 30 -1.13 6.69 6.18
N GLY A 31 0.06 6.21 5.86
CA GLY A 31 1.32 6.70 6.40
C GLY A 31 1.53 8.19 6.11
N PHE A 32 1.37 8.62 4.86
CA PHE A 32 1.46 10.03 4.49
C PHE A 32 0.33 10.87 5.09
N GLY A 33 -0.88 10.32 5.18
CA GLY A 33 -2.01 10.96 5.83
C GLY A 33 -1.76 11.22 7.32
N MET A 34 -1.18 10.26 8.04
CA MET A 34 -0.79 10.41 9.45
C MET A 34 0.35 11.43 9.60
N ALA A 35 1.32 11.44 8.68
CA ALA A 35 2.38 12.44 8.66
C ALA A 35 1.83 13.86 8.52
N LEU A 36 0.85 14.10 7.63
CA LEU A 36 0.18 15.39 7.50
C LEU A 36 -0.57 15.79 8.77
N THR A 37 -1.23 14.83 9.43
CA THR A 37 -1.90 15.08 10.70
C THR A 37 -0.90 15.49 11.80
N ALA A 38 0.24 14.80 11.88
CA ALA A 38 1.32 15.12 12.82
C ALA A 38 1.98 16.49 12.55
N LEU A 39 1.90 16.99 11.33
CA LEU A 39 2.38 18.30 10.90
C LEU A 39 1.31 19.41 11.01
N ASP A 40 0.17 19.12 11.65
CA ASP A 40 -1.00 20.01 11.76
C ASP A 40 -1.57 20.46 10.41
N ARG A 41 -1.44 19.58 9.40
CA ARG A 41 -1.95 19.80 8.02
C ARG A 41 -3.06 18.81 7.67
N GLN A 42 -3.93 18.52 8.61
CA GLN A 42 -5.05 17.60 8.42
C GLN A 42 -6.04 18.06 7.32
N ASP A 43 -6.13 19.37 7.07
CA ASP A 43 -6.97 19.91 6.00
C ASP A 43 -6.52 19.44 4.61
N ASP A 44 -5.20 19.38 4.37
CA ASP A 44 -4.66 18.88 3.11
C ASP A 44 -4.99 17.39 2.92
N ARG A 45 -4.95 16.61 4.00
CA ARG A 45 -5.37 15.21 4.01
C ARG A 45 -6.87 15.09 3.68
N THR A 46 -7.71 15.84 4.38
CA THR A 46 -9.17 15.81 4.23
C THR A 46 -9.58 16.20 2.81
N ARG A 47 -8.99 17.27 2.26
CA ARG A 47 -9.23 17.71 0.87
C ARG A 47 -8.85 16.61 -0.13
N GLY A 48 -7.69 15.99 0.03
CA GLY A 48 -7.23 14.91 -0.86
C GLY A 48 -8.18 13.71 -0.84
N VAL A 49 -8.58 13.26 0.35
CA VAL A 49 -9.52 12.13 0.52
C VAL A 49 -10.90 12.46 -0.07
N PHE A 50 -11.41 13.67 0.19
CA PHE A 50 -12.71 14.08 -0.32
C PHE A 50 -12.72 14.19 -1.85
N LEU A 51 -11.71 14.82 -2.44
CA LEU A 51 -11.55 14.91 -3.90
C LEU A 51 -11.39 13.51 -4.53
N GLY A 52 -10.57 12.66 -3.91
CA GLY A 52 -10.38 11.29 -4.36
C GLY A 52 -11.69 10.49 -4.33
N ALA A 53 -12.49 10.64 -3.28
CA ALA A 53 -13.80 9.99 -3.16
C ALA A 53 -14.77 10.50 -4.24
N ALA A 54 -14.85 11.81 -4.46
CA ALA A 54 -15.70 12.42 -5.48
C ALA A 54 -15.34 11.93 -6.89
N VAL A 55 -14.04 11.93 -7.22
CA VAL A 55 -13.56 11.41 -8.51
C VAL A 55 -13.83 9.90 -8.64
N ASN A 56 -13.60 9.12 -7.57
CA ASN A 56 -13.86 7.69 -7.58
C ASN A 56 -15.34 7.38 -7.86
N VAL A 57 -16.27 8.05 -7.18
CA VAL A 57 -17.71 7.87 -7.41
C VAL A 57 -18.08 8.26 -8.84
N SER A 58 -17.66 9.43 -9.29
CA SER A 58 -17.98 9.92 -10.65
C SER A 58 -17.43 9.00 -11.75
N ALA A 59 -16.19 8.58 -11.62
CA ALA A 59 -15.56 7.68 -12.57
C ALA A 59 -16.19 6.27 -12.56
N ASN A 60 -16.62 5.77 -11.40
CA ASN A 60 -17.29 4.48 -11.29
C ASN A 60 -18.71 4.49 -11.88
N LEU A 61 -19.43 5.60 -11.80
CA LEU A 61 -20.73 5.74 -12.49
C LEU A 61 -20.60 5.55 -14.01
N TRP A 62 -19.45 5.88 -14.58
CA TRP A 62 -19.15 5.67 -15.99
C TRP A 62 -18.53 4.30 -16.28
N ALA A 63 -17.56 3.88 -15.45
CA ALA A 63 -16.77 2.68 -15.70
C ALA A 63 -17.52 1.38 -15.38
N LEU A 64 -18.30 1.37 -14.30
CA LEU A 64 -18.99 0.16 -13.84
C LEU A 64 -20.00 -0.38 -14.86
N PRO A 65 -20.87 0.44 -15.51
CA PRO A 65 -21.79 -0.07 -16.53
C PRO A 65 -21.11 -0.58 -17.79
N ARG A 66 -19.88 -0.09 -18.11
CA ARG A 66 -19.16 -0.43 -19.35
C ARG A 66 -18.21 -1.62 -19.19
N TYR A 67 -17.51 -1.68 -18.07
CA TYR A 67 -16.39 -2.60 -17.83
C TYR A 67 -16.61 -3.52 -16.63
N GLY A 68 -17.78 -3.42 -15.96
CA GLY A 68 -18.12 -4.25 -14.81
C GLY A 68 -17.13 -4.08 -13.66
N ALA A 69 -16.95 -5.15 -12.89
CA ALA A 69 -16.09 -5.16 -11.70
C ALA A 69 -14.62 -4.84 -11.99
N ALA A 70 -14.11 -5.24 -13.16
CA ALA A 70 -12.72 -4.93 -13.54
C ALA A 70 -12.51 -3.43 -13.78
N GLY A 71 -13.49 -2.75 -14.39
CA GLY A 71 -13.49 -1.30 -14.57
C GLY A 71 -13.52 -0.56 -13.25
N ALA A 72 -14.38 -0.97 -12.33
CA ALA A 72 -14.46 -0.39 -10.98
C ALA A 72 -13.16 -0.59 -10.20
N ALA A 73 -12.54 -1.76 -10.31
CA ALA A 73 -11.24 -2.05 -9.69
C ALA A 73 -10.13 -1.13 -10.23
N ALA A 74 -10.08 -0.94 -11.56
CA ALA A 74 -9.11 -0.06 -12.20
C ALA A 74 -9.28 1.40 -11.79
N VAL A 75 -10.52 1.90 -11.74
CA VAL A 75 -10.82 3.26 -11.26
C VAL A 75 -10.39 3.44 -9.82
N THR A 76 -10.71 2.50 -8.94
CA THR A 76 -10.33 2.55 -7.54
C THR A 76 -8.81 2.59 -7.38
N LEU A 77 -8.09 1.73 -8.11
CA LEU A 77 -6.63 1.73 -8.09
C LEU A 77 -6.04 3.07 -8.57
N ALA A 78 -6.56 3.61 -9.68
CA ALA A 78 -6.12 4.90 -10.21
C ALA A 78 -6.35 6.04 -9.21
N CYS A 79 -7.50 6.08 -8.54
CA CYS A 79 -7.80 7.07 -7.51
C CYS A 79 -6.85 6.97 -6.31
N GLU A 80 -6.47 5.76 -5.88
CA GLU A 80 -5.50 5.60 -4.78
C GLU A 80 -4.08 6.05 -5.19
N VAL A 81 -3.68 5.86 -6.45
CA VAL A 81 -2.41 6.38 -6.97
C VAL A 81 -2.42 7.91 -7.01
N VAL A 82 -3.52 8.52 -7.47
CA VAL A 82 -3.67 9.99 -7.48
C VAL A 82 -3.65 10.55 -6.06
N LEU A 83 -4.35 9.90 -5.12
CA LEU A 83 -4.32 10.27 -3.71
C LEU A 83 -2.91 10.17 -3.13
N LEU A 84 -2.17 9.11 -3.44
CA LEU A 84 -0.78 8.96 -3.02
C LEU A 84 0.10 10.10 -3.53
N ALA A 85 -0.04 10.45 -4.80
CA ALA A 85 0.70 11.57 -5.40
C ALA A 85 0.37 12.90 -4.71
N TRP A 86 -0.92 13.16 -4.43
CA TRP A 86 -1.36 14.34 -3.69
C TRP A 86 -0.75 14.39 -2.28
N LEU A 87 -0.91 13.35 -1.49
CA LEU A 87 -0.41 13.30 -0.11
C LEU A 87 1.11 13.43 -0.07
N THR A 88 1.82 12.72 -0.96
CA THR A 88 3.28 12.80 -1.08
C THR A 88 3.73 14.23 -1.40
N ALA A 89 3.08 14.90 -2.37
CA ALA A 89 3.39 16.28 -2.73
C ALA A 89 3.20 17.23 -1.53
N ARG A 90 2.14 17.04 -0.72
CA ARG A 90 1.88 17.86 0.46
C ARG A 90 2.88 17.62 1.58
N VAL A 91 3.27 16.37 1.84
CA VAL A 91 4.32 16.06 2.80
C VAL A 91 5.66 16.59 2.33
N TRP A 92 5.97 16.48 1.03
CA TRP A 92 7.23 16.98 0.46
C TRP A 92 7.41 18.48 0.63
N THR A 93 6.33 19.27 0.53
CA THR A 93 6.35 20.71 0.77
C THR A 93 6.49 21.08 2.24
N ALA A 94 6.12 20.18 3.15
CA ALA A 94 6.15 20.42 4.60
C ALA A 94 7.46 19.95 5.26
N VAL A 95 8.09 18.94 4.68
CA VAL A 95 9.34 18.33 5.19
C VAL A 95 10.35 18.30 4.06
N SER A 96 11.66 18.47 4.36
CA SER A 96 12.67 18.36 3.31
C SER A 96 12.54 17.02 2.57
N GLY A 97 12.42 17.07 1.24
CA GLY A 97 12.18 15.90 0.39
C GLY A 97 13.20 14.77 0.56
N LEU A 98 14.45 15.11 0.91
CA LEU A 98 15.49 14.12 1.22
C LEU A 98 15.17 13.24 2.43
N ARG A 99 14.47 13.77 3.44
CA ARG A 99 14.05 12.97 4.61
C ARG A 99 12.96 11.99 4.25
N VAL A 100 12.00 12.42 3.41
CA VAL A 100 10.91 11.57 2.93
C VAL A 100 11.47 10.43 2.09
N LEU A 101 12.35 10.76 1.13
CA LEU A 101 12.98 9.76 0.26
C LEU A 101 13.79 8.74 1.07
N ASN A 102 14.60 9.20 2.02
CA ASN A 102 15.39 8.29 2.86
C ASN A 102 14.51 7.37 3.72
N SER A 103 13.37 7.87 4.24
CA SER A 103 12.41 7.05 4.97
C SER A 103 11.73 6.01 4.07
N LEU A 104 11.36 6.40 2.85
CA LEU A 104 10.77 5.49 1.86
C LEU A 104 11.76 4.38 1.45
N LEU A 105 13.02 4.72 1.25
CA LEU A 105 14.05 3.75 0.91
C LEU A 105 14.31 2.77 2.07
N ARG A 106 14.32 3.25 3.31
CA ARG A 106 14.52 2.38 4.50
C ARG A 106 13.42 1.35 4.67
N VAL A 107 12.17 1.69 4.35
CA VAL A 107 11.03 0.77 4.48
C VAL A 107 10.78 0.01 3.17
N GLY A 108 10.99 0.65 2.02
CA GLY A 108 10.76 0.05 0.71
C GLY A 108 11.79 -1.02 0.35
N ALA A 109 13.06 -0.83 0.72
CA ALA A 109 14.09 -1.80 0.42
C ALA A 109 13.81 -3.20 1.04
N PRO A 110 13.46 -3.33 2.33
CA PRO A 110 13.03 -4.61 2.91
C PRO A 110 11.83 -5.24 2.19
N ALA A 111 10.87 -4.43 1.77
CA ALA A 111 9.71 -4.93 1.06
C ALA A 111 10.06 -5.48 -0.33
N LEU A 112 10.97 -4.84 -1.05
CA LEU A 112 11.47 -5.33 -2.34
C LEU A 112 12.27 -6.62 -2.19
N VAL A 113 13.12 -6.71 -1.16
CA VAL A 113 13.88 -7.92 -0.86
C VAL A 113 12.92 -9.08 -0.52
N MET A 114 11.89 -8.82 0.29
CA MET A 114 10.86 -9.79 0.60
C MET A 114 10.11 -10.23 -0.67
N ALA A 115 9.70 -9.30 -1.53
CA ALA A 115 9.00 -9.62 -2.77
C ALA A 115 9.86 -10.49 -3.70
N ALA A 116 11.16 -10.18 -3.84
CA ALA A 116 12.11 -10.98 -4.60
C ALA A 116 12.26 -12.41 -4.01
N ALA A 117 12.42 -12.52 -2.68
CA ALA A 117 12.52 -13.81 -2.01
C ALA A 117 11.26 -14.66 -2.19
N LEU A 118 10.08 -14.07 -2.08
CA LEU A 118 8.81 -14.75 -2.33
C LEU A 118 8.63 -15.15 -3.79
N HIS A 119 9.11 -14.35 -4.73
CA HIS A 119 9.08 -14.72 -6.15
C HIS A 119 9.96 -15.96 -6.42
N LEU A 120 11.15 -16.02 -5.84
CA LEU A 120 12.03 -17.19 -5.92
C LEU A 120 11.44 -18.43 -5.24
N ALA A 121 10.65 -18.24 -4.20
CA ALA A 121 9.97 -19.30 -3.46
C ALA A 121 8.55 -19.61 -3.98
N ALA A 122 8.16 -19.12 -5.15
CA ALA A 122 6.78 -19.19 -5.66
C ALA A 122 6.24 -20.63 -5.79
N ASN A 123 7.10 -21.61 -5.95
CA ASN A 123 6.75 -23.03 -6.08
C ASN A 123 6.70 -23.79 -4.73
N THR A 124 6.90 -23.11 -3.60
CA THR A 124 6.86 -23.74 -2.28
C THR A 124 5.47 -23.64 -1.65
N HIS A 125 5.25 -24.43 -0.59
CA HIS A 125 3.98 -24.42 0.15
C HIS A 125 3.71 -23.03 0.76
N VAL A 126 2.44 -22.59 0.76
CA VAL A 126 2.01 -21.26 1.23
C VAL A 126 2.52 -20.93 2.64
N LEU A 127 2.52 -21.89 3.56
CA LEU A 127 3.05 -21.69 4.92
C LEU A 127 4.54 -21.36 4.93
N VAL A 128 5.33 -21.97 4.03
CA VAL A 128 6.76 -21.67 3.86
C VAL A 128 6.93 -20.25 3.31
N GLN A 129 6.11 -19.84 2.35
CA GLN A 129 6.15 -18.47 1.81
C GLN A 129 5.84 -17.43 2.88
N ILE A 130 4.83 -17.66 3.73
CA ILE A 130 4.46 -16.73 4.81
C ILE A 130 5.61 -16.60 5.83
N THR A 131 6.16 -17.71 6.29
CA THR A 131 7.27 -17.71 7.28
C THR A 131 8.54 -17.10 6.70
N LEU A 132 8.88 -17.45 5.46
CA LEU A 132 10.03 -16.90 4.75
C LEU A 132 9.88 -15.39 4.54
N GLY A 133 8.71 -14.94 4.06
CA GLY A 133 8.43 -13.53 3.84
C GLY A 133 8.54 -12.71 5.13
N ALA A 134 7.96 -13.19 6.23
CA ALA A 134 8.05 -12.55 7.53
C ALA A 134 9.51 -12.47 8.05
N ALA A 135 10.26 -13.57 7.94
CA ALA A 135 11.67 -13.63 8.37
C ALA A 135 12.55 -12.69 7.54
N VAL A 136 12.42 -12.72 6.20
CA VAL A 136 13.18 -11.84 5.29
C VAL A 136 12.88 -10.37 5.54
N PHE A 137 11.60 -10.01 5.71
CA PHE A 137 11.22 -8.64 6.00
C PHE A 137 11.76 -8.16 7.35
N ALA A 138 11.71 -8.99 8.39
CA ALA A 138 12.24 -8.66 9.71
C ALA A 138 13.77 -8.45 9.66
N VAL A 139 14.52 -9.37 9.04
CA VAL A 139 15.98 -9.28 8.94
C VAL A 139 16.40 -8.08 8.09
N ALA A 140 15.78 -7.89 6.92
CA ALA A 140 16.07 -6.76 6.05
C ALA A 140 15.69 -5.41 6.71
N GLY A 141 14.59 -5.35 7.45
CA GLY A 141 14.17 -4.17 8.19
C GLY A 141 15.12 -3.76 9.31
N LEU A 142 15.71 -4.74 10.00
CA LEU A 142 16.78 -4.50 10.98
C LEU A 142 18.05 -3.96 10.30
N GLY A 143 18.43 -4.53 9.14
CA GLY A 143 19.62 -4.11 8.40
C GLY A 143 19.53 -2.70 7.80
N THR A 144 18.35 -2.27 7.38
CA THR A 144 18.11 -0.91 6.83
C THR A 144 17.89 0.16 7.91
N GLY A 145 17.79 -0.24 9.19
CA GLY A 145 17.49 0.67 10.31
C GLY A 145 16.05 1.20 10.25
N ALA A 146 15.15 0.48 9.56
CA ALA A 146 13.72 0.77 9.58
C ALA A 146 13.14 0.54 11.00
N TRP A 147 13.75 -0.36 11.75
CA TRP A 147 13.39 -0.69 13.13
C TRP A 147 14.53 -0.27 14.07
N HIS A 148 14.28 0.75 14.88
CA HIS A 148 15.29 1.17 15.86
C HIS A 148 15.15 0.31 17.12
N PRO A 149 16.25 -0.22 17.70
CA PRO A 149 16.21 -1.01 18.95
C PRO A 149 15.50 -0.32 20.11
N ASN A 150 15.50 1.01 20.11
CA ASN A 150 14.83 1.83 21.12
C ASN A 150 13.29 1.79 20.99
N ASP A 151 12.74 1.53 19.82
CA ASP A 151 11.29 1.43 19.59
C ASP A 151 10.75 0.13 20.17
N LEU A 152 11.52 -0.95 20.08
CA LEU A 152 11.20 -2.24 20.71
C LEU A 152 11.22 -2.15 22.25
N ARG A 153 12.08 -1.30 22.82
CA ARG A 153 12.11 -1.06 24.29
C ARG A 153 10.91 -0.24 24.76
N ARG A 154 10.35 0.63 23.93
CA ARG A 154 9.14 1.40 24.25
C ARG A 154 7.90 0.53 24.27
N LEU A 155 7.77 -0.45 23.34
CA LEU A 155 6.67 -1.40 23.32
C LEU A 155 6.65 -2.34 24.55
N ARG A 156 7.79 -2.52 25.22
CA ARG A 156 7.89 -3.35 26.43
C ARG A 156 7.42 -2.64 27.72
N ARG A 157 7.07 -1.33 27.64
CA ARG A 157 6.62 -0.49 28.75
C ARG A 157 5.11 -0.17 28.70
N ILE A 158 4.39 -0.69 27.71
CA ILE A 158 2.93 -0.69 27.59
C ILE A 158 2.39 -2.05 28.05
#